data_3a074eed05b53eb8354647c35316dcd9
#
_entry.id   3a074eed05b53eb8354647c35316dcd9
#
_cell.length_a   1.000
_cell.length_b   1.000
_cell.length_c   1.000
_cell.angle_alpha   90.00
_cell.angle_beta   90.00
_cell.angle_gamma   90.00
#
_symmetry.space_group_name_H-M   'P 1'
#
loop_
_entity.id
_entity.type
_entity.pdbx_description
1 polymer ?
#
loop_
_entity_poly.entity_id
_entity_poly.type
_entity_poly.pdbx_seq_one_letter_code
_entity_poly.pdbx_strand_id
1 'polypeptide(L)'
;MSASLREVLASADVLFDRAAVEQAIGAMADVIRDDYTDGVDTRPVYLTVMHGGMPFASQLAMELGVRGLDLEFDYLHATRYRGATSGGELVWKHRPATPLRGRRVLLVDDIFDEGLTMAAIVEWCLAEGAVDVRIAALAVKHHDRAITHLQADYVGLQVPDRYVFGYGMDYQEQGRNLPAIYAMKD
;
A
#
# COMPACT_ATOMS: atom_id res chain seq x y z
N MET A 1 -27.17 -3.76 -13.93
CA MET A 1 -26.46 -2.46 -13.81
C MET A 1 -25.77 -2.48 -12.45
N SER A 2 -24.49 -2.17 -12.35
CA SER A 2 -23.80 -2.04 -11.07
C SER A 2 -24.32 -0.80 -10.32
N ALA A 3 -24.39 -0.87 -8.98
CA ALA A 3 -24.79 0.25 -8.15
C ALA A 3 -23.79 1.42 -8.33
N SER A 4 -24.28 2.63 -8.31
CA SER A 4 -23.43 3.82 -8.34
C SER A 4 -22.67 3.98 -7.01
N LEU A 5 -21.52 4.66 -7.02
CA LEU A 5 -20.77 4.95 -5.79
C LEU A 5 -21.65 5.61 -4.72
N ARG A 6 -22.58 6.49 -5.11
CA ARG A 6 -23.49 7.16 -4.19
C ARG A 6 -24.45 6.18 -3.49
N GLU A 7 -24.97 5.21 -4.23
CA GLU A 7 -25.87 4.19 -3.68
C GLU A 7 -25.11 3.27 -2.72
N VAL A 8 -23.88 2.88 -3.09
CA VAL A 8 -23.02 2.05 -2.23
C VAL A 8 -22.66 2.78 -0.95
N LEU A 9 -22.26 4.05 -1.01
CA LEU A 9 -21.95 4.87 0.17
C LEU A 9 -23.13 5.01 1.13
N ALA A 10 -24.35 5.09 0.59
CA ALA A 10 -25.56 5.21 1.44
C ALA A 10 -25.83 3.97 2.30
N SER A 11 -25.29 2.82 1.91
CA SER A 11 -25.47 1.54 2.61
C SER A 11 -24.19 0.99 3.24
N ALA A 12 -23.01 1.50 2.88
CA ALA A 12 -21.72 1.02 3.39
C ALA A 12 -21.54 1.33 4.88
N ASP A 13 -20.78 0.48 5.54
CA ASP A 13 -20.30 0.74 6.89
C ASP A 13 -19.03 1.60 6.82
N VAL A 14 -18.90 2.61 7.67
CA VAL A 14 -17.64 3.31 7.89
C VAL A 14 -16.82 2.46 8.85
N LEU A 15 -15.72 1.87 8.37
CA LEU A 15 -14.81 1.10 9.22
C LEU A 15 -13.89 2.02 10.01
N PHE A 16 -13.30 3.00 9.32
CA PHE A 16 -12.39 3.98 9.91
C PHE A 16 -12.68 5.34 9.30
N ASP A 17 -12.95 6.31 10.15
CA ASP A 17 -13.10 7.69 9.73
C ASP A 17 -11.73 8.33 9.44
N ARG A 18 -11.76 9.55 8.94
CA ARG A 18 -10.56 10.29 8.58
C ARG A 18 -9.57 10.41 9.75
N ALA A 19 -10.06 10.71 10.94
CA ALA A 19 -9.21 10.91 12.11
C ALA A 19 -8.49 9.64 12.54
N ALA A 20 -9.19 8.50 12.49
CA ALA A 20 -8.61 7.19 12.79
C ALA A 20 -7.53 6.80 11.76
N VAL A 21 -7.77 7.09 10.46
CA VAL A 21 -6.77 6.84 9.42
C VAL A 21 -5.53 7.72 9.61
N GLU A 22 -5.71 9.03 9.85
CA GLU A 22 -4.61 9.96 10.09
C GLU A 22 -3.78 9.58 11.32
N GLN A 23 -4.43 9.15 12.39
CA GLN A 23 -3.77 8.66 13.61
C GLN A 23 -2.92 7.39 13.33
N ALA A 24 -3.47 6.43 12.58
CA ALA A 24 -2.76 5.20 12.22
C ALA A 24 -1.52 5.50 11.36
N ILE A 25 -1.63 6.43 10.41
CA ILE A 25 -0.50 6.86 9.57
C ILE A 25 0.59 7.53 10.43
N GLY A 26 0.21 8.40 11.37
CA GLY A 26 1.16 9.03 12.29
C GLY A 26 1.91 8.02 13.15
N ALA A 27 1.20 7.04 13.74
CA ALA A 27 1.81 5.97 14.53
C ALA A 27 2.76 5.10 13.69
N MET A 28 2.36 4.76 12.45
CA MET A 28 3.22 4.02 11.53
C MET A 28 4.49 4.80 11.19
N ALA A 29 4.38 6.10 10.97
CA ALA A 29 5.52 6.96 10.66
C ALA A 29 6.56 7.00 11.80
N ASP A 30 6.13 6.91 13.06
CA ASP A 30 7.06 6.81 14.20
C ASP A 30 7.90 5.54 14.12
N VAL A 31 7.27 4.39 13.86
CA VAL A 31 7.95 3.09 13.74
C VAL A 31 8.90 3.08 12.55
N ILE A 32 8.43 3.55 11.38
CA ILE A 32 9.28 3.60 10.18
C ILE A 32 10.50 4.49 10.41
N ARG A 33 10.31 5.68 10.99
CA ARG A 33 11.41 6.58 11.27
C ARG A 33 12.47 5.91 12.15
N ASP A 34 12.07 5.19 13.19
CA ASP A 34 13.01 4.52 14.10
C ASP A 34 13.83 3.44 13.39
N ASP A 35 13.21 2.67 12.48
CA ASP A 35 13.88 1.63 11.69
C ASP A 35 14.85 2.18 10.63
N TYR A 36 14.69 3.43 10.21
CA TYR A 36 15.54 4.06 9.19
C TYR A 36 16.56 5.07 9.76
N THR A 37 16.65 5.21 11.08
CA THR A 37 17.64 6.11 11.74
C THR A 37 18.85 5.36 12.30
N ASP A 38 19.10 4.13 11.90
CA ASP A 38 20.22 3.30 12.34
C ASP A 38 21.61 3.73 11.82
N GLY A 39 21.70 4.83 11.12
CA GLY A 39 22.95 5.41 10.61
C GLY A 39 23.43 4.80 9.29
N VAL A 40 22.71 3.82 8.74
CA VAL A 40 22.99 3.21 7.44
C VAL A 40 21.97 3.73 6.42
N ASP A 41 22.43 4.32 5.33
CA ASP A 41 21.63 4.92 4.25
C ASP A 41 20.28 5.51 4.72
N THR A 42 20.32 6.74 5.15
CA THR A 42 19.18 7.43 5.77
C THR A 42 18.16 7.97 4.78
N ARG A 43 18.30 7.68 3.48
CA ARG A 43 17.42 8.18 2.41
C ARG A 43 16.89 7.01 1.57
N PRO A 44 15.88 6.26 2.07
CA PRO A 44 15.34 5.13 1.32
C PRO A 44 14.65 5.58 0.02
N VAL A 45 14.59 4.67 -0.96
CA VAL A 45 13.74 4.84 -2.14
C VAL A 45 12.30 4.53 -1.73
N TYR A 46 11.45 5.55 -1.80
CA TYR A 46 10.05 5.49 -1.44
C TYR A 46 9.20 5.20 -2.68
N LEU A 47 8.83 3.94 -2.85
CA LEU A 47 8.10 3.47 -4.02
C LEU A 47 6.60 3.37 -3.75
N THR A 48 5.84 4.28 -4.33
CA THR A 48 4.37 4.24 -4.27
C THR A 48 3.81 3.27 -5.28
N VAL A 49 2.97 2.35 -4.84
CA VAL A 49 2.22 1.44 -5.72
C VAL A 49 0.97 2.15 -6.23
N MET A 50 0.93 2.40 -7.54
CA MET A 50 -0.16 3.15 -8.17
C MET A 50 -1.30 2.23 -8.61
N HIS A 51 -2.57 2.74 -8.60
CA HIS A 51 -2.99 4.11 -8.19
C HIS A 51 -3.38 4.18 -6.72
N GLY A 52 -3.70 3.05 -6.10
CA GLY A 52 -4.31 2.97 -4.78
C GLY A 52 -3.43 3.54 -3.67
N GLY A 53 -2.15 3.23 -3.67
CA GLY A 53 -1.22 3.73 -2.66
C GLY A 53 -1.05 5.25 -2.60
N MET A 54 -1.45 6.00 -3.64
CA MET A 54 -1.15 7.43 -3.76
C MET A 54 -1.65 8.31 -2.58
N PRO A 55 -2.92 8.25 -2.12
CA PRO A 55 -3.38 9.07 -1.00
C PRO A 55 -2.63 8.78 0.30
N PHE A 56 -2.46 7.51 0.61
CA PHE A 56 -1.73 7.05 1.79
C PHE A 56 -0.25 7.44 1.72
N ALA A 57 0.41 7.16 0.60
CA ALA A 57 1.83 7.47 0.41
C ALA A 57 2.11 8.97 0.55
N SER A 58 1.24 9.83 0.03
CA SER A 58 1.38 11.27 0.16
C SER A 58 1.35 11.71 1.63
N GLN A 59 0.41 11.22 2.42
CA GLN A 59 0.31 11.59 3.83
C GLN A 59 1.42 10.97 4.66
N LEU A 60 1.75 9.70 4.47
CA LEU A 60 2.86 9.03 5.17
C LEU A 60 4.19 9.74 4.92
N ALA A 61 4.46 10.15 3.67
CA ALA A 61 5.68 10.88 3.33
C ALA A 61 5.81 12.21 4.08
N MET A 62 4.71 12.95 4.23
CA MET A 62 4.69 14.20 5.00
C MET A 62 4.94 13.95 6.49
N GLU A 63 4.33 12.90 7.05
CA GLU A 63 4.55 12.49 8.44
C GLU A 63 6.01 12.07 8.69
N LEU A 64 6.64 11.36 7.75
CA LEU A 64 8.05 10.97 7.82
C LEU A 64 8.97 12.19 7.71
N GLY A 65 8.65 13.15 6.83
CA GLY A 65 9.38 14.42 6.72
C GLY A 65 9.36 15.26 7.99
N VAL A 66 8.21 15.37 8.68
CA VAL A 66 8.10 16.03 9.99
C VAL A 66 9.01 15.36 11.03
N ARG A 67 9.23 14.04 10.92
CA ARG A 67 10.10 13.23 11.79
C ARG A 67 11.57 13.24 11.36
N GLY A 68 11.90 13.98 10.30
CA GLY A 68 13.28 14.17 9.83
C GLY A 68 13.81 13.06 8.91
N LEU A 69 12.96 12.16 8.43
CA LEU A 69 13.36 11.16 7.43
C LEU A 69 13.21 11.72 6.01
N ASP A 70 14.32 11.90 5.30
CA ASP A 70 14.33 12.28 3.89
C ASP A 70 14.07 11.07 3.00
N LEU A 71 13.37 11.27 1.89
CA LEU A 71 12.90 10.21 1.00
C LEU A 71 13.27 10.50 -0.45
N GLU A 72 13.67 9.48 -1.20
CA GLU A 72 13.78 9.55 -2.65
C GLU A 72 12.52 8.97 -3.29
N PHE A 73 11.70 9.85 -3.87
CA PHE A 73 10.39 9.47 -4.40
C PHE A 73 10.48 8.85 -5.78
N ASP A 74 9.80 7.74 -5.95
CA ASP A 74 9.44 7.18 -7.25
C ASP A 74 8.14 6.38 -7.11
N TYR A 75 7.64 5.83 -8.21
CA TYR A 75 6.41 5.04 -8.19
C TYR A 75 6.49 3.87 -9.17
N LEU A 76 5.62 2.92 -8.97
CA LEU A 76 5.40 1.81 -9.89
C LEU A 76 3.89 1.62 -10.14
N HIS A 77 3.56 1.06 -11.29
CA HIS A 77 2.21 0.62 -11.59
C HIS A 77 2.28 -0.79 -12.19
N ALA A 78 1.89 -1.76 -11.41
CA ALA A 78 1.86 -3.15 -11.80
C ALA A 78 0.49 -3.76 -11.48
N THR A 79 0.01 -4.61 -12.38
CA THR A 79 -1.23 -5.37 -12.20
C THR A 79 -0.96 -6.84 -12.49
N ARG A 80 -1.73 -7.75 -11.88
CA ARG A 80 -1.70 -9.15 -12.27
C ARG A 80 -2.84 -9.46 -13.22
N TYR A 81 -2.52 -10.16 -14.29
CA TYR A 81 -3.56 -10.67 -15.17
C TYR A 81 -4.25 -11.86 -14.48
N ARG A 82 -5.53 -11.73 -14.18
CA ARG A 82 -6.36 -12.82 -13.67
C ARG A 82 -6.78 -13.73 -14.83
N GLY A 83 -5.83 -14.43 -15.46
CA GLY A 83 -6.09 -15.47 -16.43
C GLY A 83 -6.39 -16.80 -15.74
N ALA A 84 -7.06 -17.73 -16.45
CA ALA A 84 -7.57 -18.99 -15.94
C ALA A 84 -6.52 -20.04 -15.52
N THR A 85 -5.24 -19.69 -15.42
CA THR A 85 -4.17 -20.56 -14.94
C THR A 85 -3.42 -19.91 -13.78
N SER A 86 -3.26 -20.67 -12.71
CA SER A 86 -2.49 -20.33 -11.50
C SER A 86 -1.13 -19.72 -11.86
N GLY A 87 -0.83 -18.51 -11.38
CA GLY A 87 0.48 -17.90 -11.56
C GLY A 87 0.53 -16.71 -12.53
N GLY A 88 -0.56 -15.94 -12.67
CA GLY A 88 -0.63 -14.79 -13.59
C GLY A 88 0.61 -13.89 -13.51
N GLU A 89 1.25 -13.65 -14.65
CA GLU A 89 2.43 -12.81 -14.81
C GLU A 89 2.13 -11.36 -14.37
N LEU A 90 3.10 -10.71 -13.72
CA LEU A 90 3.01 -9.31 -13.36
C LEU A 90 3.10 -8.44 -14.62
N VAL A 91 2.04 -7.69 -14.90
CA VAL A 91 1.98 -6.77 -16.02
C VAL A 91 2.37 -5.39 -15.53
N TRP A 92 3.52 -4.92 -15.98
CA TRP A 92 4.03 -3.59 -15.68
C TRP A 92 3.41 -2.56 -16.61
N LYS A 93 2.72 -1.58 -16.07
CA LYS A 93 2.28 -0.37 -16.78
C LYS A 93 3.31 0.75 -16.64
N HIS A 94 4.02 0.78 -15.50
CA HIS A 94 5.15 1.67 -15.26
C HIS A 94 6.14 1.01 -14.30
N ARG A 95 7.44 1.11 -14.61
CA ARG A 95 8.54 0.70 -13.73
C ARG A 95 9.25 1.93 -13.19
N PRO A 96 9.74 1.91 -11.94
CA PRO A 96 10.53 3.00 -11.39
C PRO A 96 11.75 3.31 -12.27
N ALA A 97 12.11 4.58 -12.34
CA ALA A 97 13.32 5.04 -13.00
C ALA A 97 14.53 5.11 -12.05
N THR A 98 14.26 5.24 -10.76
CA THR A 98 15.28 5.31 -9.70
C THR A 98 16.04 4.00 -9.59
N PRO A 99 17.40 3.98 -9.66
CA PRO A 99 18.20 2.79 -9.47
C PRO A 99 18.08 2.24 -8.05
N LEU A 100 17.81 0.92 -7.93
CA LEU A 100 17.61 0.28 -6.62
C LEU A 100 18.88 -0.40 -6.08
N ARG A 101 19.93 -0.57 -6.89
CA ARG A 101 21.14 -1.27 -6.49
C ARG A 101 21.80 -0.64 -5.26
N GLY A 102 21.95 -1.44 -4.21
CA GLY A 102 22.55 -1.01 -2.94
C GLY A 102 21.67 -0.10 -2.09
N ARG A 103 20.38 0.06 -2.44
CA ARG A 103 19.44 0.96 -1.76
C ARG A 103 18.45 0.18 -0.87
N ARG A 104 18.03 0.82 0.19
CA ARG A 104 16.85 0.40 0.95
C ARG A 104 15.59 0.92 0.25
N VAL A 105 14.58 0.09 0.16
CA VAL A 105 13.31 0.41 -0.51
C VAL A 105 12.17 0.30 0.48
N LEU A 106 11.32 1.32 0.53
CA LEU A 106 10.04 1.32 1.23
C LEU A 106 8.92 1.30 0.19
N LEU A 107 8.27 0.15 0.03
CA LEU A 107 7.08 -0.03 -0.79
C LEU A 107 5.85 0.45 -0.02
N VAL A 108 5.00 1.26 -0.66
CA VAL A 108 3.84 1.85 -0.01
C VAL A 108 2.59 1.60 -0.82
N ASP A 109 1.59 0.94 -0.22
CA ASP A 109 0.34 0.57 -0.88
C ASP A 109 -0.87 0.80 0.04
N ASP A 110 -2.06 0.92 -0.55
CA ASP A 110 -3.31 1.15 0.19
C ASP A 110 -3.75 -0.09 0.97
N ILE A 111 -3.65 -1.27 0.37
CA ILE A 111 -4.11 -2.51 0.99
C ILE A 111 -3.20 -3.70 0.69
N PHE A 112 -2.92 -4.49 1.73
CA PHE A 112 -2.30 -5.79 1.61
C PHE A 112 -3.39 -6.87 1.80
N ASP A 113 -3.74 -7.56 0.72
CA ASP A 113 -4.73 -8.65 0.69
C ASP A 113 -4.01 -10.00 0.58
N GLU A 114 -4.08 -10.71 -0.52
CA GLU A 114 -3.43 -12.02 -0.74
C GLU A 114 -1.90 -11.96 -0.84
N GLY A 115 -1.32 -10.80 -1.01
CA GLY A 115 0.12 -10.55 -1.08
C GLY A 115 0.82 -10.93 -2.39
N LEU A 116 0.12 -11.54 -3.35
CA LEU A 116 0.73 -12.05 -4.59
C LEU A 116 1.39 -10.98 -5.46
N THR A 117 0.71 -9.83 -5.63
CA THR A 117 1.28 -8.71 -6.40
C THR A 117 2.48 -8.13 -5.69
N MET A 118 2.37 -7.95 -4.38
CA MET A 118 3.44 -7.39 -3.56
C MET A 118 4.66 -8.31 -3.52
N ALA A 119 4.47 -9.62 -3.43
CA ALA A 119 5.56 -10.60 -3.49
C ALA A 119 6.37 -10.48 -4.79
N ALA A 120 5.68 -10.38 -5.94
CA ALA A 120 6.36 -10.21 -7.23
C ALA A 120 7.08 -8.85 -7.35
N ILE A 121 6.56 -7.78 -6.73
CA ILE A 121 7.23 -6.47 -6.68
C ILE A 121 8.48 -6.55 -5.80
N VAL A 122 8.41 -7.20 -4.63
CA VAL A 122 9.56 -7.40 -3.73
C VAL A 122 10.66 -8.19 -4.44
N GLU A 123 10.31 -9.31 -5.09
CA GLU A 123 11.26 -10.12 -5.86
C GLU A 123 11.94 -9.29 -6.95
N TRP A 124 11.17 -8.46 -7.66
CA TRP A 124 11.73 -7.57 -8.67
C TRP A 124 12.67 -6.54 -8.05
N CYS A 125 12.33 -5.88 -6.95
CA CYS A 125 13.21 -4.93 -6.27
C CYS A 125 14.54 -5.57 -5.86
N LEU A 126 14.49 -6.78 -5.31
CA LEU A 126 15.70 -7.54 -4.93
C LEU A 126 16.54 -7.94 -6.16
N ALA A 127 15.90 -8.33 -7.26
CA ALA A 127 16.58 -8.64 -8.52
C ALA A 127 17.26 -7.40 -9.13
N GLU A 128 16.69 -6.19 -8.95
CA GLU A 128 17.33 -4.90 -9.33
C GLU A 128 18.47 -4.50 -8.36
N GLY A 129 18.70 -5.29 -7.30
CA GLY A 129 19.83 -5.14 -6.40
C GLY A 129 19.54 -4.30 -5.15
N ALA A 130 18.28 -4.11 -4.78
CA ALA A 130 17.92 -3.54 -3.47
C ALA A 130 18.51 -4.41 -2.34
N VAL A 131 19.02 -3.78 -1.28
CA VAL A 131 19.63 -4.49 -0.14
C VAL A 131 18.63 -4.78 0.97
N ASP A 132 17.56 -4.01 1.04
CA ASP A 132 16.43 -4.20 1.96
C ASP A 132 15.15 -3.68 1.28
N VAL A 133 14.05 -4.41 1.43
CA VAL A 133 12.74 -4.04 0.90
C VAL A 133 11.71 -4.21 1.99
N ARG A 134 11.12 -3.11 2.44
CA ARG A 134 10.08 -3.08 3.46
C ARG A 134 8.76 -2.65 2.86
N ILE A 135 7.66 -3.13 3.42
CA ILE A 135 6.31 -2.89 2.95
C ILE A 135 5.52 -2.12 4.01
N ALA A 136 5.02 -0.95 3.65
CA ALA A 136 4.03 -0.20 4.41
C ALA A 136 2.66 -0.33 3.73
N ALA A 137 1.69 -0.90 4.42
CA ALA A 137 0.31 -1.02 3.97
C ALA A 137 -0.62 -0.24 4.90
N LEU A 138 -1.47 0.63 4.33
CA LEU A 138 -2.45 1.35 5.16
C LEU A 138 -3.43 0.37 5.78
N ALA A 139 -3.93 -0.58 5.01
CA ALA A 139 -4.85 -1.61 5.47
C ALA A 139 -4.32 -3.01 5.18
N VAL A 140 -4.57 -3.95 6.09
CA VAL A 140 -4.33 -5.37 5.88
C VAL A 140 -5.63 -6.12 6.10
N LYS A 141 -6.01 -6.96 5.13
CA LYS A 141 -7.17 -7.85 5.29
C LYS A 141 -6.84 -9.02 6.20
N HIS A 142 -7.75 -9.27 7.11
CA HIS A 142 -7.66 -10.45 7.98
C HIS A 142 -8.45 -11.62 7.38
N HIS A 143 -7.75 -12.59 6.79
CA HIS A 143 -8.33 -13.80 6.22
C HIS A 143 -7.31 -14.96 6.17
N ASP A 144 -7.80 -16.19 6.03
CA ASP A 144 -6.98 -17.41 5.98
C ASP A 144 -6.50 -17.75 4.54
N ARG A 145 -6.69 -16.86 3.56
CA ARG A 145 -6.37 -17.08 2.14
C ARG A 145 -4.99 -16.55 1.74
N ALA A 146 -4.12 -16.21 2.70
CA ALA A 146 -2.77 -15.77 2.40
C ALA A 146 -2.05 -16.84 1.56
N ILE A 147 -1.75 -16.52 0.30
CA ILE A 147 -1.11 -17.44 -0.65
C ILE A 147 0.41 -17.36 -0.53
N THR A 148 0.91 -16.30 0.11
CA THR A 148 2.34 -16.06 0.33
C THR A 148 2.64 -15.99 1.82
N HIS A 149 3.88 -16.33 2.21
CA HIS A 149 4.39 -16.09 3.57
C HIS A 149 4.79 -14.61 3.78
N LEU A 150 4.63 -13.78 2.75
CA LEU A 150 4.95 -12.36 2.83
C LEU A 150 3.93 -11.65 3.71
N GLN A 151 4.42 -10.76 4.55
CA GLN A 151 3.61 -9.87 5.40
C GLN A 151 4.07 -8.44 5.19
N ALA A 152 3.18 -7.48 5.44
CA ALA A 152 3.58 -6.08 5.51
C ALA A 152 4.41 -5.85 6.79
N ASP A 153 5.53 -5.12 6.66
CA ASP A 153 6.39 -4.77 7.80
C ASP A 153 5.73 -3.71 8.67
N TYR A 154 5.02 -2.79 8.05
CA TYR A 154 4.31 -1.70 8.71
C TYR A 154 2.83 -1.72 8.31
N VAL A 155 1.97 -1.88 9.31
CA VAL A 155 0.53 -2.01 9.14
C VAL A 155 -0.18 -0.89 9.86
N GLY A 156 -0.99 -0.10 9.14
CA GLY A 156 -1.79 0.96 9.74
C GLY A 156 -3.04 0.41 10.44
N LEU A 157 -3.87 -0.28 9.70
CA LEU A 157 -5.20 -0.72 10.12
C LEU A 157 -5.46 -2.16 9.69
N GLN A 158 -6.26 -2.88 10.48
CA GLN A 158 -6.76 -4.19 10.08
C GLN A 158 -8.21 -4.08 9.65
N VAL A 159 -8.54 -4.67 8.49
CA VAL A 159 -9.89 -4.65 7.92
C VAL A 159 -10.44 -6.07 7.77
N PRO A 160 -11.77 -6.25 7.88
CA PRO A 160 -12.40 -7.55 7.68
C PRO A 160 -12.28 -8.00 6.22
N ASP A 161 -12.52 -9.31 5.99
CA ASP A 161 -12.58 -9.90 4.65
C ASP A 161 -13.91 -9.56 3.95
N ARG A 162 -14.12 -8.27 3.73
CA ARG A 162 -15.24 -7.68 2.99
C ARG A 162 -14.70 -6.86 1.83
N TYR A 163 -15.55 -6.40 0.94
CA TYR A 163 -15.15 -5.44 -0.07
C TYR A 163 -14.97 -4.06 0.59
N VAL A 164 -13.73 -3.62 0.72
CA VAL A 164 -13.36 -2.33 1.31
C VAL A 164 -12.97 -1.33 0.23
N PHE A 165 -13.28 -0.04 0.44
CA PHE A 165 -12.99 1.03 -0.49
C PHE A 165 -12.81 2.37 0.24
N GLY A 166 -12.29 3.37 -0.47
CA GLY A 166 -11.90 4.66 0.10
C GLY A 166 -10.43 4.71 0.49
N TYR A 167 -9.89 5.90 0.65
CA TYR A 167 -8.50 6.21 0.99
C TYR A 167 -7.47 5.47 0.10
N GLY A 168 -7.69 5.52 -1.22
CA GLY A 168 -6.88 4.84 -2.22
C GLY A 168 -7.54 3.61 -2.82
N MET A 169 -8.14 2.77 -2.00
CA MET A 169 -8.91 1.60 -2.44
C MET A 169 -10.14 2.03 -3.24
N ASP A 170 -10.42 1.31 -4.32
CA ASP A 170 -11.53 1.65 -5.20
C ASP A 170 -12.77 0.78 -5.06
N TYR A 171 -13.89 1.36 -5.46
CA TYR A 171 -15.10 0.67 -5.86
C TYR A 171 -15.30 0.89 -7.36
N GLN A 172 -14.97 -0.11 -8.19
CA GLN A 172 -15.08 -0.04 -9.66
C GLN A 172 -14.42 1.23 -10.24
N GLU A 173 -13.16 1.44 -9.90
CA GLU A 173 -12.32 2.60 -10.25
C GLU A 173 -12.81 3.95 -9.65
N GLN A 174 -13.78 3.93 -8.74
CA GLN A 174 -14.32 5.12 -8.08
C GLN A 174 -13.97 5.12 -6.57
N GLY A 175 -14.09 6.28 -5.93
CA GLY A 175 -14.01 6.43 -4.47
C GLY A 175 -12.61 6.45 -3.87
N ARG A 176 -11.54 6.37 -4.66
CA ARG A 176 -10.15 6.41 -4.15
C ARG A 176 -9.82 7.68 -3.36
N ASN A 177 -10.53 8.79 -3.63
CA ASN A 177 -10.36 10.08 -2.98
C ASN A 177 -11.27 10.30 -1.75
N LEU A 178 -11.99 9.29 -1.31
CA LEU A 178 -12.76 9.36 -0.06
C LEU A 178 -11.80 9.38 1.14
N PRO A 179 -12.04 10.25 2.15
CA PRO A 179 -11.09 10.43 3.26
C PRO A 179 -11.26 9.42 4.40
N ALA A 180 -12.04 8.36 4.19
CA ALA A 180 -12.33 7.32 5.18
C ALA A 180 -12.29 5.94 4.50
N ILE A 181 -12.22 4.87 5.28
CA ILE A 181 -12.29 3.49 4.80
C ILE A 181 -13.69 2.95 5.08
N TYR A 182 -14.30 2.43 4.04
CA TYR A 182 -15.66 1.88 4.03
C TYR A 182 -15.64 0.39 3.70
N ALA A 183 -16.67 -0.33 4.14
CA ALA A 183 -16.93 -1.69 3.68
C ALA A 183 -18.35 -1.82 3.14
N MET A 184 -18.52 -2.55 2.05
CA MET A 184 -19.85 -2.93 1.57
C MET A 184 -20.53 -3.82 2.62
N LYS A 185 -21.83 -3.65 2.81
CA LYS A 185 -22.62 -4.63 3.60
C LYS A 185 -22.73 -5.95 2.82
N ASP A 186 -22.69 -7.03 3.57
CA ASP A 186 -22.92 -8.39 3.05
C ASP A 186 -24.38 -8.54 2.58
#